data_9dc4d92447a6e7f86a62f439178937a8
#
_entry.id   9dc4d92447a6e7f86a62f439178937a8
#
_cell.length_a   1.000
_cell.length_b   1.000
_cell.length_c   1.000
_cell.angle_alpha   90.00
_cell.angle_beta   90.00
_cell.angle_gamma   90.00
#
_symmetry.space_group_name_H-M   'P 1'
#
loop_
_entity.id
_entity.type
_entity.pdbx_description
1 polymer ?
#
loop_
_entity_poly.entity_id
_entity_poly.type
_entity_poly.pdbx_seq_one_letter_code
_entity_poly.pdbx_strand_id
1 'polypeptide(L)'
;MQESMPMRTLPLSLFVSLSLGACTDPPPVLGPAPTVASASAAASPSAPGAVAIDAIAPDFAATAADGTPVHLSKLTGKPVFVYFYPKDETPGCTAEACSFRDVWAQLKAKGVVLIGISADSDESHRAFAKSHNLPFLLVSDSNGAIAAQFGVPVNSGIISRQSFLIGADGRVRKIYRSVDVTGHSAQVLADLQ
;
A
#
# COMPACT_ATOMS: atom_id res chain seq x y z
N MET A 1 -51.82 -20.76 -16.27
CA MET A 1 -52.22 -19.79 -17.30
C MET A 1 -50.94 -19.23 -17.87
N GLN A 2 -50.77 -19.55 -19.11
CA GLN A 2 -49.57 -19.37 -19.93
C GLN A 2 -49.87 -18.16 -20.80
N GLU A 3 -49.00 -17.16 -20.82
CA GLU A 3 -49.10 -16.16 -21.89
C GLU A 3 -47.74 -15.78 -22.43
N SER A 4 -47.76 -15.80 -23.73
CA SER A 4 -46.69 -15.89 -24.70
C SER A 4 -46.03 -14.55 -25.02
N MET A 5 -44.78 -14.65 -25.46
CA MET A 5 -44.00 -13.64 -26.19
C MET A 5 -44.72 -13.05 -27.42
N PRO A 6 -44.19 -11.90 -27.90
CA PRO A 6 -43.70 -11.97 -29.27
C PRO A 6 -42.26 -11.37 -29.47
N MET A 7 -41.52 -12.11 -30.24
CA MET A 7 -40.30 -11.70 -30.99
C MET A 7 -40.61 -10.52 -31.91
N ARG A 8 -39.67 -9.58 -31.99
CA ARG A 8 -39.64 -8.58 -33.04
C ARG A 8 -38.29 -8.58 -33.77
N THR A 9 -38.43 -8.91 -35.04
CA THR A 9 -37.42 -9.08 -36.09
C THR A 9 -36.70 -7.79 -36.48
N LEU A 10 -35.41 -7.95 -36.94
CA LEU A 10 -34.54 -7.00 -37.62
C LEU A 10 -35.15 -6.41 -38.92
N PRO A 11 -34.49 -5.32 -39.42
CA PRO A 11 -33.84 -5.52 -40.71
C PRO A 11 -32.39 -5.02 -40.80
N LEU A 12 -31.65 -5.77 -41.55
CA LEU A 12 -30.37 -5.64 -42.18
C LEU A 12 -30.40 -4.50 -43.22
N SER A 13 -29.47 -3.56 -43.15
CA SER A 13 -29.22 -2.65 -44.26
C SER A 13 -27.70 -2.49 -44.47
N LEU A 14 -27.31 -3.06 -45.55
CA LEU A 14 -26.02 -3.07 -46.21
C LEU A 14 -25.83 -1.74 -46.96
N PHE A 15 -24.77 -0.98 -46.70
CA PHE A 15 -24.27 0.01 -47.63
C PHE A 15 -22.71 -0.06 -47.72
N VAL A 16 -22.33 -0.56 -48.88
CA VAL A 16 -20.95 -0.52 -49.40
C VAL A 16 -20.77 0.84 -50.06
N SER A 17 -19.68 1.53 -49.70
CA SER A 17 -19.15 2.59 -50.56
C SER A 17 -17.61 2.58 -50.51
N LEU A 18 -17.05 2.15 -51.59
CA LEU A 18 -15.66 2.11 -51.99
C LEU A 18 -15.28 3.51 -52.50
N SER A 19 -14.26 4.14 -51.93
CA SER A 19 -13.64 5.31 -52.54
C SER A 19 -12.13 5.16 -52.40
N LEU A 20 -11.49 4.84 -53.52
CA LEU A 20 -10.04 5.01 -53.75
C LEU A 20 -9.75 6.50 -53.84
N GLY A 21 -8.82 6.97 -53.01
CA GLY A 21 -8.21 8.28 -53.10
C GLY A 21 -6.71 8.15 -52.82
N ALA A 22 -5.92 8.02 -53.88
CA ALA A 22 -4.47 8.13 -53.80
C ALA A 22 -4.09 9.60 -53.60
N CYS A 23 -3.31 9.90 -52.53
CA CYS A 23 -2.58 11.15 -52.44
C CYS A 23 -1.20 10.88 -51.82
N THR A 24 -0.23 11.24 -52.61
CA THR A 24 1.21 11.30 -52.48
C THR A 24 1.70 11.80 -51.09
N ASP A 25 2.65 11.06 -50.51
CA ASP A 25 3.43 11.47 -49.34
C ASP A 25 4.41 12.62 -49.69
N PRO A 26 4.48 13.68 -48.86
CA PRO A 26 5.61 14.60 -48.89
C PRO A 26 6.80 14.01 -48.10
N PRO A 27 8.07 14.37 -48.44
CA PRO A 27 9.25 13.82 -47.82
C PRO A 27 9.38 14.25 -46.32
N PRO A 28 10.04 13.43 -45.47
CA PRO A 28 10.19 13.75 -44.07
C PRO A 28 11.13 14.94 -43.85
N VAL A 29 10.63 16.00 -43.24
CA VAL A 29 11.42 17.10 -42.73
C VAL A 29 12.10 16.63 -41.44
N LEU A 30 13.43 16.52 -41.49
CA LEU A 30 14.27 16.32 -40.29
C LEU A 30 14.23 17.59 -39.45
N GLY A 31 13.30 17.63 -38.46
CA GLY A 31 13.34 18.60 -37.39
C GLY A 31 14.28 18.11 -36.30
N PRO A 32 14.95 19.03 -35.53
CA PRO A 32 15.87 18.64 -34.47
C PRO A 32 15.13 17.84 -33.38
N ALA A 33 15.74 16.74 -32.96
CA ALA A 33 15.24 15.88 -31.91
C ALA A 33 15.00 16.70 -30.63
N PRO A 34 13.86 16.49 -29.92
CA PRO A 34 13.69 17.07 -28.60
C PRO A 34 14.71 16.41 -27.67
N THR A 35 15.60 17.22 -27.12
CA THR A 35 16.46 16.84 -26.01
C THR A 35 15.55 16.51 -24.83
N VAL A 36 15.34 15.23 -24.64
CA VAL A 36 14.71 14.73 -23.40
C VAL A 36 15.70 14.99 -22.25
N ALA A 37 15.46 16.09 -21.55
CA ALA A 37 16.05 16.30 -20.25
C ALA A 37 15.52 15.19 -19.34
N SER A 38 16.31 14.12 -19.23
CA SER A 38 16.11 13.07 -18.23
C SER A 38 16.39 13.68 -16.85
N ALA A 39 15.37 14.30 -16.28
CA ALA A 39 15.36 14.58 -14.86
C ALA A 39 15.06 13.26 -14.13
N SER A 40 16.04 12.37 -14.15
CA SER A 40 16.13 11.30 -13.16
C SER A 40 16.47 11.95 -11.82
N ALA A 41 15.44 12.38 -11.10
CA ALA A 41 15.56 12.57 -9.67
C ALA A 41 15.79 11.17 -9.07
N ALA A 42 17.04 10.73 -9.12
CA ALA A 42 17.50 9.62 -8.31
C ALA A 42 17.24 10.00 -6.86
N ALA A 43 16.22 9.38 -6.26
CA ALA A 43 16.07 9.35 -4.82
C ALA A 43 17.36 8.71 -4.31
N SER A 44 18.23 9.52 -3.71
CA SER A 44 19.41 9.03 -3.01
C SER A 44 18.94 8.02 -1.99
N PRO A 45 19.53 6.80 -1.93
CA PRO A 45 19.21 5.85 -0.88
C PRO A 45 19.56 6.52 0.45
N SER A 46 18.56 6.79 1.27
CA SER A 46 18.75 7.23 2.64
C SER A 46 19.66 6.21 3.32
N ALA A 47 20.68 6.68 4.05
CA ALA A 47 21.56 5.82 4.82
C ALA A 47 20.73 4.86 5.68
N PRO A 48 21.13 3.57 5.81
CA PRO A 48 20.39 2.62 6.62
C PRO A 48 20.24 3.17 8.04
N GLY A 49 19.00 3.38 8.49
CA GLY A 49 18.69 3.62 9.89
C GLY A 49 18.11 4.97 10.32
N ALA A 50 17.97 5.96 9.46
CA ALA A 50 17.44 7.27 9.88
C ALA A 50 16.22 7.71 9.07
N VAL A 51 15.06 7.16 9.39
CA VAL A 51 13.79 7.71 8.89
C VAL A 51 13.50 9.00 9.63
N ALA A 52 13.32 10.09 8.88
CA ALA A 52 12.99 11.42 9.41
C ALA A 52 11.58 11.85 8.96
N ILE A 53 10.97 12.75 9.70
CA ILE A 53 9.74 13.41 9.28
C ILE A 53 10.02 14.19 7.99
N ASP A 54 9.04 14.21 7.08
CA ASP A 54 9.07 14.78 5.74
C ASP A 54 10.05 14.13 4.75
N ALA A 55 10.86 13.15 5.17
CA ALA A 55 11.61 12.31 4.24
C ALA A 55 10.67 11.36 3.47
N ILE A 56 11.08 10.95 2.27
CA ILE A 56 10.42 9.85 1.56
C ILE A 56 10.59 8.58 2.40
N ALA A 57 9.49 7.87 2.64
CA ALA A 57 9.53 6.61 3.35
C ALA A 57 10.38 5.57 2.60
N PRO A 58 11.15 4.73 3.31
CA PRO A 58 11.87 3.63 2.70
C PRO A 58 10.90 2.72 1.91
N ASP A 59 11.25 2.39 0.68
CA ASP A 59 10.42 1.51 -0.13
C ASP A 59 10.68 0.04 0.20
N PHE A 60 9.63 -0.75 0.23
CA PHE A 60 9.73 -2.20 0.33
C PHE A 60 8.66 -2.88 -0.53
N ALA A 61 8.98 -4.09 -0.96
CA ALA A 61 8.04 -4.98 -1.63
C ALA A 61 7.96 -6.28 -0.83
N ALA A 62 6.74 -6.73 -0.56
CA ALA A 62 6.46 -7.96 0.17
C ALA A 62 5.13 -8.55 -0.29
N THR A 63 4.82 -9.75 0.18
CA THR A 63 3.48 -10.33 0.08
C THR A 63 2.91 -10.39 1.49
N ALA A 64 1.72 -9.86 1.69
CA ALA A 64 1.02 -10.00 2.97
C ALA A 64 0.56 -11.46 3.17
N ALA A 65 0.32 -11.83 4.40
CA ALA A 65 -0.03 -13.21 4.77
C ALA A 65 -1.32 -13.72 4.12
N ASP A 66 -2.21 -12.83 3.68
CA ASP A 66 -3.42 -13.15 2.90
C ASP A 66 -3.16 -13.33 1.40
N GLY A 67 -1.91 -13.20 0.94
CA GLY A 67 -1.51 -13.26 -0.46
C GLY A 67 -1.53 -11.93 -1.21
N THR A 68 -1.93 -10.84 -0.57
CA THR A 68 -1.96 -9.51 -1.21
C THR A 68 -0.55 -8.98 -1.44
N PRO A 69 -0.18 -8.60 -2.67
CA PRO A 69 1.11 -7.96 -2.94
C PRO A 69 1.14 -6.55 -2.34
N VAL A 70 2.16 -6.26 -1.56
CA VAL A 70 2.41 -4.95 -0.95
C VAL A 70 3.66 -4.36 -1.58
N HIS A 71 3.57 -3.14 -2.09
CA HIS A 71 4.70 -2.37 -2.59
C HIS A 71 4.49 -0.92 -2.17
N LEU A 72 5.24 -0.46 -1.17
CA LEU A 72 4.94 0.81 -0.50
C LEU A 72 4.90 2.00 -1.47
N SER A 73 5.87 2.10 -2.38
CA SER A 73 5.91 3.19 -3.35
C SER A 73 4.73 3.19 -4.33
N LYS A 74 4.03 2.07 -4.50
CA LYS A 74 2.82 1.97 -5.33
C LYS A 74 1.54 2.33 -4.59
N LEU A 75 1.61 2.60 -3.29
CA LEU A 75 0.49 3.06 -2.49
C LEU A 75 0.36 4.59 -2.45
N THR A 76 1.21 5.32 -3.21
CA THR A 76 1.07 6.77 -3.36
C THR A 76 -0.35 7.16 -3.78
N GLY A 77 -0.84 8.29 -3.26
CA GLY A 77 -2.23 8.70 -3.40
C GLY A 77 -3.12 8.29 -2.22
N LYS A 78 -2.61 7.44 -1.31
CA LYS A 78 -3.29 7.02 -0.09
C LYS A 78 -2.37 7.22 1.12
N PRO A 79 -2.89 7.64 2.27
CA PRO A 79 -2.11 7.57 3.50
C PRO A 79 -1.85 6.11 3.87
N VAL A 80 -0.63 5.82 4.31
CA VAL A 80 -0.24 4.47 4.76
C VAL A 80 0.18 4.55 6.21
N PHE A 81 -0.31 3.63 7.01
CA PHE A 81 0.15 3.45 8.37
C PHE A 81 0.85 2.11 8.50
N VAL A 82 2.15 2.15 8.80
CA VAL A 82 2.99 0.96 9.03
C VAL A 82 3.27 0.87 10.53
N TYR A 83 2.93 -0.25 11.15
CA TYR A 83 3.32 -0.50 12.54
C TYR A 83 4.11 -1.79 12.65
N PHE A 84 5.26 -1.68 13.31
CA PHE A 84 6.11 -2.80 13.68
C PHE A 84 5.76 -3.25 15.09
N TYR A 85 5.67 -4.56 15.29
CA TYR A 85 5.33 -5.13 16.59
C TYR A 85 6.14 -6.40 16.88
N PRO A 86 6.36 -6.73 18.17
CA PRO A 86 7.25 -7.81 18.58
C PRO A 86 6.84 -9.21 18.11
N LYS A 87 5.58 -9.60 18.32
CA LYS A 87 5.14 -10.97 18.08
C LYS A 87 3.63 -11.13 18.11
N ASP A 88 3.11 -11.95 17.20
CA ASP A 88 1.71 -12.39 17.19
C ASP A 88 1.29 -13.02 18.55
N GLU A 89 0.01 -12.95 18.84
CA GLU A 89 -0.66 -13.57 20.01
C GLU A 89 -0.12 -13.13 21.38
N THR A 90 0.82 -12.17 21.45
CA THR A 90 1.22 -11.60 22.75
C THR A 90 0.17 -10.60 23.23
N PRO A 91 -0.07 -10.48 24.56
CA PRO A 91 -1.16 -9.63 25.05
C PRO A 91 -1.13 -8.19 24.56
N GLY A 92 0.04 -7.54 24.55
CA GLY A 92 0.17 -6.16 24.09
C GLY A 92 -0.02 -6.00 22.58
N CYS A 93 0.50 -6.94 21.76
CA CYS A 93 0.32 -6.89 20.31
C CYS A 93 -1.11 -7.22 19.92
N THR A 94 -1.74 -8.15 20.60
CA THR A 94 -3.16 -8.45 20.42
C THR A 94 -4.05 -7.25 20.79
N ALA A 95 -3.78 -6.59 21.91
CA ALA A 95 -4.51 -5.40 22.32
C ALA A 95 -4.38 -4.27 21.27
N GLU A 96 -3.17 -4.02 20.76
CA GLU A 96 -2.93 -3.02 19.73
C GLU A 96 -3.65 -3.36 18.42
N ALA A 97 -3.50 -4.60 17.91
CA ALA A 97 -4.15 -5.04 16.68
C ALA A 97 -5.69 -4.97 16.79
N CYS A 98 -6.26 -5.39 17.92
CA CYS A 98 -7.69 -5.28 18.18
C CYS A 98 -8.15 -3.80 18.24
N SER A 99 -7.35 -2.90 18.83
CA SER A 99 -7.68 -1.47 18.86
C SER A 99 -7.75 -0.87 17.46
N PHE A 100 -6.87 -1.27 16.53
CA PHE A 100 -6.94 -0.86 15.12
C PHE A 100 -8.13 -1.49 14.39
N ARG A 101 -8.44 -2.76 14.66
CA ARG A 101 -9.64 -3.41 14.12
C ARG A 101 -10.91 -2.64 14.52
N ASP A 102 -11.01 -2.25 15.78
CA ASP A 102 -12.21 -1.60 16.31
C ASP A 102 -12.47 -0.21 15.69
N VAL A 103 -11.41 0.48 15.25
CA VAL A 103 -11.51 1.75 14.52
C VAL A 103 -11.36 1.60 13.00
N TRP A 104 -11.32 0.38 12.49
CA TRP A 104 -11.04 0.11 11.08
C TRP A 104 -11.97 0.85 10.11
N ALA A 105 -13.26 0.92 10.41
CA ALA A 105 -14.22 1.64 9.57
C ALA A 105 -13.84 3.12 9.40
N GLN A 106 -13.31 3.77 10.45
CA GLN A 106 -12.88 5.15 10.44
C GLN A 106 -11.58 5.32 9.63
N LEU A 107 -10.60 4.42 9.82
CA LEU A 107 -9.35 4.42 9.05
C LEU A 107 -9.62 4.22 7.56
N LYS A 108 -10.48 3.25 7.23
CA LYS A 108 -10.88 2.96 5.85
C LYS A 108 -11.62 4.15 5.19
N ALA A 109 -12.48 4.84 5.93
CA ALA A 109 -13.16 6.04 5.45
C ALA A 109 -12.19 7.18 5.10
N LYS A 110 -11.04 7.25 5.78
CA LYS A 110 -9.93 8.17 5.47
C LYS A 110 -8.99 7.64 4.37
N GLY A 111 -9.28 6.48 3.78
CA GLY A 111 -8.49 5.86 2.72
C GLY A 111 -7.16 5.26 3.19
N VAL A 112 -6.96 5.07 4.48
CA VAL A 112 -5.70 4.54 5.06
C VAL A 112 -5.47 3.10 4.67
N VAL A 113 -4.26 2.80 4.22
CA VAL A 113 -3.74 1.43 4.13
C VAL A 113 -2.98 1.13 5.41
N LEU A 114 -3.45 0.15 6.19
CA LEU A 114 -2.83 -0.28 7.44
C LEU A 114 -2.02 -1.55 7.20
N ILE A 115 -0.75 -1.55 7.62
CA ILE A 115 0.18 -2.68 7.45
C ILE A 115 0.87 -2.95 8.80
N GLY A 116 0.64 -4.13 9.35
CA GLY A 116 1.39 -4.64 10.50
C GLY A 116 2.58 -5.47 10.05
N ILE A 117 3.72 -5.33 10.70
CA ILE A 117 4.96 -6.03 10.36
C ILE A 117 5.58 -6.62 11.61
N SER A 118 5.84 -7.91 11.59
CA SER A 118 6.64 -8.60 12.61
C SER A 118 7.56 -9.65 11.99
N ALA A 119 8.38 -10.28 12.80
CA ALA A 119 9.25 -11.37 12.34
C ALA A 119 8.54 -12.74 12.28
N ASP A 120 7.28 -12.81 12.65
CA ASP A 120 6.50 -14.04 12.59
C ASP A 120 6.27 -14.50 11.15
N SER A 121 5.98 -15.78 10.96
CA SER A 121 5.73 -16.35 9.64
C SER A 121 4.36 -15.96 9.09
N ASP A 122 4.18 -16.06 7.77
CA ASP A 122 2.88 -15.85 7.12
C ASP A 122 1.79 -16.78 7.67
N GLU A 123 2.15 -17.99 8.10
CA GLU A 123 1.20 -18.91 8.73
C GLU A 123 0.73 -18.39 10.09
N SER A 124 1.66 -17.88 10.93
CA SER A 124 1.34 -17.22 12.19
C SER A 124 0.43 -16.02 11.98
N HIS A 125 0.78 -15.14 11.04
CA HIS A 125 -0.02 -13.98 10.68
C HIS A 125 -1.43 -14.34 10.22
N ARG A 126 -1.59 -15.40 9.41
CA ARG A 126 -2.92 -15.87 9.01
C ARG A 126 -3.74 -16.37 10.19
N ALA A 127 -3.12 -17.10 11.11
CA ALA A 127 -3.77 -17.58 12.32
C ALA A 127 -4.18 -16.40 13.22
N PHE A 128 -3.28 -15.46 13.44
CA PHE A 128 -3.51 -14.23 14.21
C PHE A 128 -4.64 -13.38 13.63
N ALA A 129 -4.57 -13.09 12.33
CA ALA A 129 -5.61 -12.34 11.63
C ALA A 129 -6.99 -13.01 11.74
N LYS A 130 -7.03 -14.35 11.60
CA LYS A 130 -8.27 -15.12 11.72
C LYS A 130 -8.82 -15.13 13.14
N SER A 131 -7.96 -15.37 14.16
CA SER A 131 -8.36 -15.45 15.56
C SER A 131 -8.98 -14.14 16.06
N HIS A 132 -8.45 -13.02 15.60
CA HIS A 132 -8.86 -11.70 16.06
C HIS A 132 -9.68 -10.90 15.04
N ASN A 133 -10.04 -11.50 13.88
CA ASN A 133 -10.78 -10.86 12.79
C ASN A 133 -10.12 -9.56 12.34
N LEU A 134 -8.80 -9.57 12.09
CA LEU A 134 -8.04 -8.38 11.67
C LEU A 134 -8.28 -8.12 10.18
N PRO A 135 -8.82 -6.96 9.80
CA PRO A 135 -9.22 -6.66 8.41
C PRO A 135 -8.15 -5.93 7.60
N PHE A 136 -6.90 -5.95 8.05
CA PHE A 136 -5.79 -5.22 7.46
C PHE A 136 -4.60 -6.15 7.18
N LEU A 137 -3.59 -5.64 6.49
CA LEU A 137 -2.47 -6.43 5.99
C LEU A 137 -1.46 -6.74 7.09
N LEU A 138 -1.02 -7.99 7.16
CA LEU A 138 0.11 -8.43 7.99
C LEU A 138 1.23 -8.95 7.08
N VAL A 139 2.46 -8.49 7.31
CA VAL A 139 3.64 -8.79 6.50
C VAL A 139 4.73 -9.40 7.37
N SER A 140 5.26 -10.53 6.94
CA SER A 140 6.41 -11.18 7.58
C SER A 140 7.72 -10.50 7.19
N ASP A 141 8.48 -10.09 8.20
CA ASP A 141 9.86 -9.58 8.07
C ASP A 141 10.82 -10.45 8.87
N SER A 142 10.86 -11.74 8.56
CA SER A 142 11.58 -12.77 9.32
C SER A 142 13.08 -12.52 9.44
N ASN A 143 13.66 -11.77 8.51
CA ASN A 143 15.08 -11.39 8.52
C ASN A 143 15.33 -9.96 9.02
N GLY A 144 14.28 -9.21 9.37
CA GLY A 144 14.39 -7.83 9.85
C GLY A 144 14.82 -6.80 8.78
N ALA A 145 14.71 -7.15 7.49
CA ALA A 145 15.19 -6.27 6.42
C ALA A 145 14.32 -5.02 6.26
N ILE A 146 13.00 -5.14 6.39
CA ILE A 146 12.09 -4.00 6.33
C ILE A 146 12.27 -3.14 7.58
N ALA A 147 12.35 -3.75 8.76
CA ALA A 147 12.60 -3.05 10.01
C ALA A 147 13.91 -2.24 9.95
N ALA A 148 14.98 -2.82 9.41
CA ALA A 148 16.27 -2.14 9.25
C ALA A 148 16.17 -0.91 8.33
N GLN A 149 15.43 -0.97 7.24
CA GLN A 149 15.20 0.16 6.34
C GLN A 149 14.49 1.33 7.07
N PHE A 150 13.56 1.02 7.97
CA PHE A 150 12.85 2.01 8.78
C PHE A 150 13.63 2.45 10.04
N GLY A 151 14.81 1.89 10.26
CA GLY A 151 15.60 2.15 11.46
C GLY A 151 14.95 1.63 12.75
N VAL A 152 14.13 0.58 12.62
CA VAL A 152 13.49 -0.09 13.75
C VAL A 152 14.43 -1.16 14.29
N PRO A 153 14.80 -1.12 15.59
CA PRO A 153 15.70 -2.10 16.17
C PRO A 153 15.12 -3.52 16.13
N VAL A 154 15.99 -4.48 15.81
CA VAL A 154 15.69 -5.91 15.89
C VAL A 154 16.65 -6.54 16.88
N ASN A 155 16.14 -7.13 17.95
CA ASN A 155 16.93 -7.75 19.00
C ASN A 155 16.54 -9.24 19.11
N SER A 156 17.51 -10.13 18.89
CA SER A 156 17.29 -11.58 18.93
C SER A 156 16.07 -12.04 18.10
N GLY A 157 15.88 -11.48 16.90
CA GLY A 157 14.78 -11.79 16.01
C GLY A 157 13.44 -11.16 16.40
N ILE A 158 13.39 -10.29 17.39
CA ILE A 158 12.21 -9.57 17.84
C ILE A 158 12.28 -8.13 17.36
N ILE A 159 11.30 -7.68 16.58
CA ILE A 159 11.20 -6.32 16.08
C ILE A 159 10.64 -5.41 17.18
N SER A 160 11.28 -4.26 17.39
CA SER A 160 10.83 -3.29 18.39
C SER A 160 9.52 -2.62 17.93
N ARG A 161 8.62 -2.30 18.89
CA ARG A 161 7.38 -1.60 18.61
C ARG A 161 7.61 -0.16 18.23
N GLN A 162 7.39 0.16 16.97
CA GLN A 162 7.42 1.52 16.43
C GLN A 162 6.44 1.63 15.26
N SER A 163 5.97 2.84 14.98
CA SER A 163 5.02 3.01 13.87
C SER A 163 5.29 4.29 13.10
N PHE A 164 4.85 4.31 11.85
CA PHE A 164 5.09 5.38 10.91
C PHE A 164 3.81 5.72 10.17
N LEU A 165 3.40 6.98 10.23
CA LEU A 165 2.34 7.52 9.40
C LEU A 165 2.97 8.16 8.17
N ILE A 166 2.59 7.67 7.00
CA ILE A 166 3.10 8.08 5.70
C ILE A 166 1.96 8.77 4.95
N GLY A 167 2.22 9.96 4.45
CA GLY A 167 1.25 10.72 3.68
C GLY A 167 1.01 10.13 2.28
N ALA A 168 -0.03 10.60 1.62
CA ALA A 168 -0.37 10.20 0.25
C ALA A 168 0.73 10.52 -0.77
N ASP A 169 1.63 11.44 -0.45
CA ASP A 169 2.81 11.79 -1.24
C ASP A 169 4.04 10.88 -0.97
N GLY A 170 3.89 9.84 -0.14
CA GLY A 170 4.94 8.91 0.23
C GLY A 170 5.91 9.46 1.27
N ARG A 171 5.64 10.63 1.88
CA ARG A 171 6.50 11.21 2.92
C ARG A 171 6.05 10.80 4.31
N VAL A 172 7.01 10.58 5.20
CA VAL A 172 6.75 10.30 6.60
C VAL A 172 6.20 11.54 7.29
N ARG A 173 4.97 11.45 7.80
CA ARG A 173 4.28 12.53 8.52
C ARG A 173 4.48 12.46 10.02
N LYS A 174 4.55 11.25 10.55
CA LYS A 174 4.75 11.03 11.98
C LYS A 174 5.49 9.73 12.25
N ILE A 175 6.25 9.72 13.32
CA ILE A 175 6.99 8.56 13.82
C ILE A 175 6.62 8.36 15.29
N TYR A 176 6.17 7.15 15.64
CA TYR A 176 5.82 6.77 16.99
C TYR A 176 6.86 5.78 17.50
N ARG A 177 7.85 6.29 18.25
CA ARG A 177 8.95 5.45 18.78
C ARG A 177 8.61 4.83 20.13
N SER A 178 7.66 5.40 20.84
CA SER A 178 7.09 4.85 22.07
C SER A 178 5.58 4.79 21.92
N VAL A 179 5.01 3.62 22.04
CA VAL A 179 3.62 3.33 21.73
C VAL A 179 2.89 2.86 22.99
N ASP A 180 1.84 3.57 23.36
CA ASP A 180 0.81 3.05 24.28
C ASP A 180 -0.18 2.22 23.47
N VAL A 181 -0.13 0.91 23.63
CA VAL A 181 -0.93 -0.05 22.84
C VAL A 181 -2.45 0.14 22.99
N THR A 182 -2.90 0.76 24.08
CA THR A 182 -4.33 0.99 24.36
C THR A 182 -4.85 2.26 23.70
N GLY A 183 -4.01 3.28 23.60
CA GLY A 183 -4.34 4.59 23.02
C GLY A 183 -3.89 4.81 21.58
N HIS A 184 -3.12 3.87 21.01
CA HIS A 184 -2.42 4.09 19.75
C HIS A 184 -3.36 4.33 18.57
N SER A 185 -4.42 3.55 18.43
CA SER A 185 -5.38 3.69 17.33
C SER A 185 -6.11 5.05 17.36
N ALA A 186 -6.46 5.54 18.54
CA ALA A 186 -7.09 6.86 18.71
C ALA A 186 -6.10 7.99 18.37
N GLN A 187 -4.83 7.85 18.77
CA GLN A 187 -3.78 8.80 18.43
C GLN A 187 -3.57 8.88 16.92
N VAL A 188 -3.48 7.73 16.23
CA VAL A 188 -3.31 7.68 14.77
C VAL A 188 -4.51 8.31 14.06
N LEU A 189 -5.73 8.06 14.50
CA LEU A 189 -6.93 8.70 13.95
C LEU A 189 -6.91 10.22 14.08
N ALA A 190 -6.41 10.73 15.21
CA ALA A 190 -6.27 12.18 15.44
C ALA A 190 -5.20 12.79 14.53
N ASP A 191 -4.11 12.07 14.26
CA ASP A 191 -3.00 12.53 13.41
C ASP A 191 -3.29 12.44 11.91
N LEU A 192 -4.38 11.80 11.50
CA LEU A 192 -4.87 11.70 10.12
C LEU A 192 -5.79 12.86 9.69
N GLN A 193 -5.83 13.94 10.45
CA GLN A 193 -6.67 15.11 10.13
C GLN A 193 -6.02 16.01 9.09
#